data_7fdbd6556f65aee23ef36a2a18c4288f
#
_entry.id   7fdbd6556f65aee23ef36a2a18c4288f
#
_cell.length_a   1.000
_cell.length_b   1.000
_cell.length_c   1.000
_cell.angle_alpha   90.00
_cell.angle_beta   90.00
_cell.angle_gamma   90.00
#
_symmetry.space_group_name_H-M   'P 1'
#
loop_
_entity.id
_entity.type
_entity.pdbx_description
1 polymer ?
#
loop_
_entity_poly.entity_id
_entity_poly.type
_entity_poly.pdbx_seq_one_letter_code
_entity_poly.pdbx_strand_id
1 'polypeptide(L)'
;NVVVVAQRKLGTETAIINTVRKSLPVVSGISAQQIGKTQDSDAAEVLRRIPGLTIVDDRFVVVRGLAQRYNNVWLNEATTPSSETDSRAFSFDVLPSSLIDNMMVYKSPSAELPADFSGGFVQVMTKNIPDGNTFNVSYQMGFNTNATFRSFQLTDGSWKDYLGFGAGVRSLPSSFPSHLGDYSTEEAAAFTRRINQRWGISRFTAIPDQKISLTSHRSF
;
A
#
# COMPACT_ATOMS: atom_id res chain seq x y z
N ASN A 1 -35.87 11.11 29.78
CA ASN A 1 -35.03 9.95 29.57
C ASN A 1 -33.82 10.40 28.78
N VAL A 2 -32.67 10.50 29.43
CA VAL A 2 -31.39 10.73 28.76
C VAL A 2 -30.87 9.38 28.29
N VAL A 3 -30.90 9.12 26.99
CA VAL A 3 -30.30 7.94 26.42
C VAL A 3 -28.81 8.27 26.16
N VAL A 4 -27.92 7.79 27.01
CA VAL A 4 -26.47 7.89 26.78
C VAL A 4 -26.10 6.78 25.83
N VAL A 5 -25.93 7.12 24.55
CA VAL A 5 -25.35 6.20 23.53
C VAL A 5 -23.84 6.29 23.65
N ALA A 6 -23.25 5.35 24.36
CA ALA A 6 -21.78 5.22 24.38
C ALA A 6 -21.30 4.50 23.12
N GLN A 7 -20.75 5.22 22.17
CA GLN A 7 -20.05 4.60 21.06
C GLN A 7 -18.72 4.02 21.58
N ARG A 8 -18.51 2.73 21.36
CA ARG A 8 -17.26 2.04 21.70
C ARG A 8 -16.16 2.49 20.74
N LYS A 9 -15.30 3.40 21.20
CA LYS A 9 -14.10 3.80 20.42
C LYS A 9 -13.08 2.66 20.47
N LEU A 10 -12.94 1.89 19.38
CA LEU A 10 -11.95 0.81 19.25
C LEU A 10 -10.56 1.32 18.88
N GLY A 11 -10.43 2.55 18.42
CA GLY A 11 -9.16 3.16 18.01
C GLY A 11 -8.18 3.48 19.16
N THR A 12 -8.51 3.14 20.41
CA THR A 12 -7.63 3.34 21.57
C THR A 12 -6.87 2.07 21.93
N GLU A 13 -5.66 2.22 22.46
CA GLU A 13 -4.82 1.11 22.89
C GLU A 13 -5.52 0.26 23.97
N THR A 14 -6.16 0.89 24.94
CA THR A 14 -6.91 0.22 26.00
C THR A 14 -8.06 -0.64 25.44
N ALA A 15 -8.75 -0.15 24.40
CA ALA A 15 -9.85 -0.89 23.79
C ALA A 15 -9.34 -2.15 23.08
N ILE A 16 -8.22 -2.07 22.37
CA ILE A 16 -7.57 -3.23 21.73
C ILE A 16 -7.14 -4.24 22.77
N ILE A 17 -6.45 -3.83 23.84
CA ILE A 17 -6.02 -4.72 24.94
C ILE A 17 -7.22 -5.43 25.55
N ASN A 18 -8.32 -4.74 25.79
CA ASN A 18 -9.53 -5.34 26.33
C ASN A 18 -10.19 -6.32 25.36
N THR A 19 -10.14 -6.04 24.06
CA THR A 19 -10.64 -6.95 23.03
C THR A 19 -9.76 -8.22 22.96
N VAL A 20 -8.45 -8.08 22.96
CA VAL A 20 -7.50 -9.20 22.97
C VAL A 20 -7.70 -10.08 24.23
N ARG A 21 -7.88 -9.48 25.42
CA ARG A 21 -8.12 -10.22 26.67
C ARG A 21 -9.41 -11.02 26.66
N LYS A 22 -10.44 -10.54 25.98
CA LYS A 22 -11.76 -11.20 25.91
C LYS A 22 -11.87 -12.18 24.76
N SER A 23 -10.91 -12.16 23.84
CA SER A 23 -10.91 -13.00 22.66
C SER A 23 -10.53 -14.44 23.02
N LEU A 24 -11.29 -15.42 22.55
CA LEU A 24 -10.98 -16.83 22.67
C LEU A 24 -9.82 -17.25 21.73
N PRO A 25 -9.81 -16.82 20.43
CA PRO A 25 -8.72 -17.12 19.54
C PRO A 25 -7.44 -16.34 19.89
N VAL A 26 -6.30 -16.85 19.43
CA VAL A 26 -5.03 -16.13 19.52
C VAL A 26 -5.09 -14.94 18.57
N VAL A 27 -5.16 -13.75 19.13
CA VAL A 27 -5.30 -12.50 18.38
C VAL A 27 -4.25 -11.49 18.80
N SER A 28 -3.82 -10.68 17.86
CA SER A 28 -2.99 -9.50 18.09
C SER A 28 -3.62 -8.32 17.39
N GLY A 29 -3.53 -7.13 17.95
CA GLY A 29 -4.12 -5.95 17.34
C GLY A 29 -3.26 -4.71 17.54
N ILE A 30 -3.50 -3.72 16.71
CA ILE A 30 -2.91 -2.38 16.77
C ILE A 30 -4.00 -1.33 16.59
N SER A 31 -3.94 -0.26 17.39
CA SER A 31 -4.92 0.82 17.38
C SER A 31 -4.44 2.02 16.58
N ALA A 32 -5.37 2.90 16.15
CA ALA A 32 -5.04 4.18 15.54
C ALA A 32 -4.10 5.02 16.43
N GLN A 33 -4.28 4.95 17.75
CA GLN A 33 -3.42 5.64 18.71
C GLN A 33 -1.97 5.16 18.66
N GLN A 34 -1.75 3.85 18.49
CA GLN A 34 -0.40 3.28 18.33
C GLN A 34 0.17 3.61 16.95
N ILE A 35 -0.64 3.48 15.89
CA ILE A 35 -0.25 3.82 14.52
C ILE A 35 0.18 5.29 14.44
N GLY A 36 -0.54 6.20 15.10
CA GLY A 36 -0.20 7.62 15.12
C GLY A 36 1.11 7.97 15.83
N LYS A 37 1.64 7.07 16.68
CA LYS A 37 2.96 7.24 17.31
C LYS A 37 4.11 6.74 16.41
N THR A 38 3.79 6.03 15.35
CA THR A 38 4.75 5.48 14.39
C THR A 38 4.70 6.31 13.10
N GLN A 39 5.77 6.25 12.33
CA GLN A 39 5.85 6.95 11.04
C GLN A 39 5.46 6.03 9.87
N ASP A 40 4.67 5.01 10.16
CA ASP A 40 4.22 4.06 9.16
C ASP A 40 3.28 4.75 8.18
N SER A 41 3.51 4.56 6.90
CA SER A 41 2.77 5.23 5.84
C SER A 41 1.57 4.44 5.32
N ASP A 42 1.62 3.13 5.45
CA ASP A 42 0.59 2.21 4.95
C ASP A 42 0.34 1.03 5.91
N ALA A 43 -0.70 0.25 5.59
CA ALA A 43 -1.09 -0.89 6.39
C ALA A 43 -0.04 -2.02 6.43
N ALA A 44 0.77 -2.18 5.38
CA ALA A 44 1.81 -3.19 5.34
C ALA A 44 2.91 -2.89 6.37
N GLU A 45 3.36 -1.63 6.44
CA GLU A 45 4.33 -1.19 7.45
C GLU A 45 3.79 -1.36 8.87
N VAL A 46 2.52 -1.03 9.10
CA VAL A 46 1.86 -1.22 10.39
C VAL A 46 1.82 -2.69 10.79
N LEU A 47 1.43 -3.59 9.85
CA LEU A 47 1.35 -5.03 10.12
C LEU A 47 2.71 -5.66 10.43
N ARG A 48 3.80 -5.11 9.91
CA ARG A 48 5.17 -5.57 10.20
C ARG A 48 5.51 -5.50 11.69
N ARG A 49 4.84 -4.65 12.44
CA ARG A 49 5.04 -4.49 13.90
C ARG A 49 4.30 -5.54 14.72
N ILE A 50 3.38 -6.27 14.12
CA ILE A 50 2.62 -7.30 14.82
C ILE A 50 3.43 -8.59 14.86
N PRO A 51 3.71 -9.16 16.05
CA PRO A 51 4.50 -10.38 16.17
C PRO A 51 3.93 -11.56 15.38
N GLY A 52 4.80 -12.34 14.74
CA GLY A 52 4.40 -13.52 13.96
C GLY A 52 3.85 -13.21 12.56
N LEU A 53 3.99 -11.98 12.10
CA LEU A 53 3.74 -11.56 10.73
C LEU A 53 5.05 -11.23 10.04
N THR A 54 5.11 -11.53 8.75
CA THR A 54 6.19 -11.13 7.85
C THR A 54 5.56 -10.48 6.63
N ILE A 55 6.15 -9.40 6.14
CA ILE A 55 5.71 -8.72 4.93
C ILE A 55 6.63 -9.12 3.78
N VAL A 56 6.05 -9.58 2.70
CA VAL A 56 6.73 -9.94 1.46
C VAL A 56 6.41 -8.89 0.40
N ASP A 57 7.41 -8.51 -0.40
CA ASP A 57 7.33 -7.47 -1.44
C ASP A 57 6.77 -6.12 -0.94
N ASP A 58 7.00 -5.81 0.35
CA ASP A 58 6.50 -4.62 1.05
C ASP A 58 4.98 -4.42 1.05
N ARG A 59 4.20 -5.45 0.67
CA ARG A 59 2.73 -5.35 0.50
C ARG A 59 1.93 -6.57 0.93
N PHE A 60 2.50 -7.78 0.92
CA PHE A 60 1.76 -8.99 1.24
C PHE A 60 2.08 -9.51 2.63
N VAL A 61 1.05 -9.93 3.34
CA VAL A 61 1.18 -10.49 4.68
C VAL A 61 1.33 -12.00 4.64
N VAL A 62 2.34 -12.49 5.33
CA VAL A 62 2.57 -13.90 5.62
C VAL A 62 2.40 -14.11 7.10
N VAL A 63 1.47 -14.95 7.51
CA VAL A 63 1.18 -15.23 8.92
C VAL A 63 1.76 -16.58 9.30
N ARG A 64 2.64 -16.60 10.30
CA ARG A 64 3.31 -17.81 10.81
C ARG A 64 4.04 -18.62 9.72
N GLY A 65 4.59 -17.96 8.72
CA GLY A 65 5.29 -18.60 7.60
C GLY A 65 4.39 -19.21 6.52
N LEU A 66 3.06 -19.11 6.65
CA LEU A 66 2.13 -19.53 5.62
C LEU A 66 1.93 -18.43 4.57
N ALA A 67 2.07 -18.78 3.31
CA ALA A 67 2.01 -17.84 2.18
C ALA A 67 0.70 -17.03 2.18
N GLN A 68 0.73 -15.86 1.54
CA GLN A 68 -0.36 -14.89 1.49
C GLN A 68 -1.71 -15.47 1.03
N ARG A 69 -1.69 -16.47 0.14
CA ARG A 69 -2.91 -17.15 -0.38
C ARG A 69 -3.71 -17.90 0.69
N TYR A 70 -3.10 -18.19 1.84
CA TYR A 70 -3.74 -18.89 2.96
C TYR A 70 -4.32 -17.93 3.99
N ASN A 71 -4.16 -16.63 3.78
CA ASN A 71 -4.71 -15.61 4.65
C ASN A 71 -6.00 -15.06 4.08
N ASN A 72 -6.92 -14.67 4.95
CA ASN A 72 -8.12 -13.94 4.58
C ASN A 72 -8.05 -12.52 5.13
N VAL A 73 -8.58 -11.56 4.39
CA VAL A 73 -8.57 -10.15 4.76
C VAL A 73 -9.97 -9.57 4.65
N TRP A 74 -10.40 -8.92 5.70
CA TRP A 74 -11.63 -8.14 5.69
C TRP A 74 -11.31 -6.66 5.92
N LEU A 75 -11.95 -5.84 5.13
CA LEU A 75 -11.94 -4.39 5.27
C LEU A 75 -13.35 -3.95 5.63
N ASN A 76 -13.52 -3.32 6.80
CA ASN A 76 -14.82 -2.90 7.32
C ASN A 76 -15.88 -4.02 7.31
N GLU A 77 -15.49 -5.20 7.79
CA GLU A 77 -16.34 -6.39 7.90
C GLU A 77 -16.75 -7.02 6.54
N ALA A 78 -16.20 -6.52 5.43
CA ALA A 78 -16.40 -7.08 4.11
C ALA A 78 -15.13 -7.79 3.61
N THR A 79 -15.32 -8.89 2.88
CA THR A 79 -14.19 -9.60 2.24
C THR A 79 -13.54 -8.72 1.19
N THR A 80 -12.21 -8.64 1.21
CA THR A 80 -11.47 -7.92 0.18
C THR A 80 -11.24 -8.79 -1.06
N PRO A 81 -11.33 -8.21 -2.27
CA PRO A 81 -10.93 -8.91 -3.49
C PRO A 81 -9.41 -9.13 -3.48
N SER A 82 -8.96 -10.13 -4.25
CA SER A 82 -7.53 -10.26 -4.54
C SER A 82 -7.06 -9.10 -5.40
N SER A 83 -5.90 -8.52 -5.08
CA SER A 83 -5.23 -7.54 -5.92
C SER A 83 -4.32 -8.19 -6.98
N GLU A 84 -4.11 -9.50 -6.89
CA GLU A 84 -3.26 -10.26 -7.80
C GLU A 84 -4.09 -11.19 -8.70
N THR A 85 -3.66 -11.35 -9.95
CA THR A 85 -4.35 -12.20 -10.94
C THR A 85 -4.14 -13.67 -10.69
N ASP A 86 -2.95 -14.06 -10.23
CA ASP A 86 -2.53 -15.46 -10.14
C ASP A 86 -2.57 -16.04 -8.72
N SER A 87 -2.84 -15.22 -7.71
CA SER A 87 -2.92 -15.68 -6.33
C SER A 87 -3.95 -14.89 -5.53
N ARG A 88 -4.57 -15.57 -4.56
CA ARG A 88 -5.43 -14.90 -3.59
C ARG A 88 -4.55 -14.12 -2.62
N ALA A 89 -4.38 -12.83 -2.85
CA ALA A 89 -3.59 -11.95 -2.00
C ALA A 89 -4.16 -10.53 -2.01
N PHE A 90 -4.16 -9.89 -0.85
CA PHE A 90 -4.52 -8.49 -0.69
C PHE A 90 -3.27 -7.65 -0.49
N SER A 91 -3.15 -6.57 -1.25
CA SER A 91 -2.02 -5.64 -1.20
C SER A 91 -2.27 -4.58 -0.14
N PHE A 92 -1.54 -4.64 0.98
CA PHE A 92 -1.76 -3.75 2.11
C PHE A 92 -1.17 -2.35 1.94
N ASP A 93 -0.28 -2.15 0.96
CA ASP A 93 0.29 -0.85 0.60
C ASP A 93 -0.74 0.15 0.03
N VAL A 94 -1.87 -0.36 -0.47
CA VAL A 94 -2.98 0.49 -0.97
C VAL A 94 -3.75 1.19 0.14
N LEU A 95 -3.60 0.76 1.40
CA LEU A 95 -4.31 1.33 2.55
C LEU A 95 -3.40 2.28 3.34
N PRO A 96 -3.58 3.61 3.22
CA PRO A 96 -2.84 4.57 4.02
C PRO A 96 -3.09 4.37 5.52
N SER A 97 -2.02 4.38 6.32
CA SER A 97 -2.10 4.19 7.78
C SER A 97 -3.00 5.24 8.46
N SER A 98 -3.10 6.43 7.90
CA SER A 98 -3.94 7.52 8.41
C SER A 98 -5.43 7.23 8.38
N LEU A 99 -5.88 6.34 7.50
CA LEU A 99 -7.29 5.91 7.38
C LEU A 99 -7.66 4.81 8.36
N ILE A 100 -6.69 4.14 8.96
CA ILE A 100 -6.90 2.97 9.81
C ILE A 100 -7.31 3.40 11.21
N ASP A 101 -8.41 2.83 11.73
CA ASP A 101 -8.82 2.94 13.11
C ASP A 101 -8.19 1.84 13.97
N ASN A 102 -8.29 0.62 13.51
CA ASN A 102 -7.62 -0.50 14.15
C ASN A 102 -7.40 -1.64 13.16
N MET A 103 -6.45 -2.50 13.49
CA MET A 103 -6.21 -3.74 12.78
C MET A 103 -6.12 -4.88 13.79
N MET A 104 -6.82 -5.98 13.51
CA MET A 104 -6.80 -7.19 14.31
C MET A 104 -6.33 -8.36 13.45
N VAL A 105 -5.43 -9.16 13.98
CA VAL A 105 -4.89 -10.35 13.31
C VAL A 105 -5.19 -11.57 14.15
N TYR A 106 -6.07 -12.40 13.66
CA TYR A 106 -6.45 -13.67 14.27
C TYR A 106 -5.55 -14.78 13.73
N LYS A 107 -4.87 -15.44 14.62
CA LYS A 107 -3.88 -16.48 14.32
C LYS A 107 -4.41 -17.90 14.57
N SER A 108 -5.59 -18.01 15.12
CA SER A 108 -6.30 -19.28 15.28
C SER A 108 -7.76 -19.11 14.88
N PRO A 109 -8.40 -20.17 14.36
CA PRO A 109 -9.79 -20.14 13.97
C PRO A 109 -10.71 -19.94 15.19
N SER A 110 -11.89 -19.38 14.95
CA SER A 110 -12.98 -19.24 15.89
C SER A 110 -14.29 -19.34 15.13
N ALA A 111 -15.37 -19.72 15.80
CA ALA A 111 -16.69 -19.83 15.20
C ALA A 111 -17.24 -18.51 14.63
N GLU A 112 -16.71 -17.38 15.10
CA GLU A 112 -17.09 -16.02 14.65
C GLU A 112 -16.36 -15.60 13.37
N LEU A 113 -15.34 -16.35 12.93
CA LEU A 113 -14.49 -16.02 11.80
C LEU A 113 -14.84 -16.87 10.59
N PRO A 114 -14.56 -16.38 9.38
CA PRO A 114 -14.72 -17.19 8.16
C PRO A 114 -13.86 -18.43 8.24
N ALA A 115 -14.31 -19.55 7.69
CA ALA A 115 -13.59 -20.83 7.73
C ALA A 115 -12.54 -21.00 6.63
N ASP A 116 -12.37 -20.01 5.76
CA ASP A 116 -11.58 -20.09 4.52
C ASP A 116 -10.14 -19.57 4.66
N PHE A 117 -9.57 -19.61 5.87
CA PHE A 117 -8.16 -19.30 6.10
C PHE A 117 -7.43 -20.40 6.87
N SER A 118 -6.15 -20.57 6.61
CA SER A 118 -5.26 -21.51 7.31
C SER A 118 -4.07 -20.79 7.97
N GLY A 119 -3.65 -19.68 7.41
CA GLY A 119 -2.53 -18.86 7.93
C GLY A 119 -3.00 -17.91 9.03
N GLY A 120 -3.76 -16.91 8.64
CA GLY A 120 -4.33 -15.92 9.52
C GLY A 120 -5.47 -15.16 8.88
N PHE A 121 -6.26 -14.55 9.74
CA PHE A 121 -7.35 -13.65 9.34
C PHE A 121 -7.01 -12.24 9.79
N VAL A 122 -6.94 -11.31 8.84
CA VAL A 122 -6.64 -9.90 9.10
C VAL A 122 -7.90 -9.09 8.94
N GLN A 123 -8.32 -8.44 9.99
CA GLN A 123 -9.44 -7.51 9.98
C GLN A 123 -8.90 -6.09 10.07
N VAL A 124 -9.21 -5.27 9.08
CA VAL A 124 -8.87 -3.85 9.05
C VAL A 124 -10.15 -3.04 9.18
N MET A 125 -10.19 -2.17 10.17
CA MET A 125 -11.27 -1.21 10.35
C MET A 125 -10.74 0.18 10.02
N THR A 126 -11.42 0.88 9.13
CA THR A 126 -11.11 2.27 8.84
C THR A 126 -11.79 3.19 9.82
N LYS A 127 -11.26 4.40 9.97
CA LYS A 127 -11.92 5.44 10.76
C LYS A 127 -13.30 5.71 10.19
N ASN A 128 -14.26 5.78 11.08
CA ASN A 128 -15.61 6.22 10.75
C ASN A 128 -15.60 7.73 10.46
N ILE A 129 -16.75 8.38 10.60
CA ILE A 129 -16.90 9.83 10.36
C ILE A 129 -15.84 10.59 11.16
N PRO A 130 -15.01 11.41 10.49
CA PRO A 130 -14.01 12.23 11.18
C PRO A 130 -14.71 13.25 12.10
N ASP A 131 -14.12 13.51 13.27
CA ASP A 131 -14.64 14.50 14.24
C ASP A 131 -14.61 15.96 13.68
N GLY A 132 -13.99 16.16 12.51
CA GLY A 132 -13.89 17.45 11.84
C GLY A 132 -13.07 17.37 10.53
N ASN A 133 -13.07 18.47 9.79
CA ASN A 133 -12.29 18.58 8.57
C ASN A 133 -10.81 18.63 8.92
N THR A 134 -10.02 17.72 8.36
CA THR A 134 -8.57 17.69 8.52
C THR A 134 -7.88 17.58 7.18
N PHE A 135 -6.76 18.30 7.05
CA PHE A 135 -5.88 18.19 5.91
C PHE A 135 -4.45 18.01 6.41
N ASN A 136 -3.85 16.88 6.07
CA ASN A 136 -2.49 16.53 6.47
C ASN A 136 -1.60 16.41 5.25
N VAL A 137 -0.44 17.03 5.33
CA VAL A 137 0.65 16.91 4.36
C VAL A 137 1.82 16.28 5.10
N SER A 138 2.33 15.17 4.60
CA SER A 138 3.55 14.58 5.13
C SER A 138 4.59 14.43 4.04
N TYR A 139 5.84 14.70 4.40
CA TYR A 139 7.02 14.50 3.56
C TYR A 139 7.99 13.60 4.33
N GLN A 140 8.38 12.51 3.70
CA GLN A 140 9.32 11.54 4.27
C GLN A 140 10.51 11.41 3.34
N MET A 141 11.71 11.35 3.92
CA MET A 141 12.94 11.12 3.20
C MET A 141 13.60 9.84 3.74
N GLY A 142 13.93 8.92 2.82
CA GLY A 142 14.60 7.66 3.13
C GLY A 142 16.06 7.68 2.67
N PHE A 143 16.95 7.17 3.51
CA PHE A 143 18.37 7.03 3.20
C PHE A 143 18.76 5.56 3.19
N ASN A 144 19.37 5.12 2.11
CA ASN A 144 19.97 3.80 2.02
C ASN A 144 21.51 3.94 1.97
N THR A 145 22.20 3.44 2.97
CA THR A 145 23.67 3.57 3.10
C THR A 145 24.44 2.93 1.94
N ASN A 146 23.82 1.97 1.25
CA ASN A 146 24.44 1.27 0.13
C ASN A 146 24.15 1.90 -1.24
N ALA A 147 23.13 2.77 -1.34
CA ALA A 147 22.68 3.35 -2.61
C ALA A 147 22.70 4.87 -2.62
N THR A 148 22.22 5.53 -1.56
CA THR A 148 22.09 7.00 -1.54
C THR A 148 23.43 7.70 -1.64
N PHE A 149 23.52 8.71 -2.50
CA PHE A 149 24.73 9.46 -2.88
C PHE A 149 25.82 8.64 -3.55
N ARG A 150 25.51 7.42 -3.99
CA ARG A 150 26.44 6.62 -4.78
C ARG A 150 26.12 6.71 -6.28
N SER A 151 27.13 6.40 -7.10
CA SER A 151 26.95 6.31 -8.55
C SER A 151 26.05 5.15 -8.90
N PHE A 152 24.99 5.44 -9.61
CA PHE A 152 23.98 4.49 -10.09
C PHE A 152 23.92 4.53 -11.61
N GLN A 153 23.56 3.42 -12.22
CA GLN A 153 23.37 3.33 -13.67
C GLN A 153 21.89 3.33 -13.99
N LEU A 154 21.44 4.29 -14.77
CA LEU A 154 20.07 4.42 -15.20
C LEU A 154 20.01 4.75 -16.69
N THR A 155 18.91 4.37 -17.34
CA THR A 155 18.60 4.84 -18.69
C THR A 155 18.24 6.32 -18.67
N ASP A 156 18.51 7.04 -19.75
CA ASP A 156 18.13 8.44 -19.89
C ASP A 156 16.63 8.61 -19.62
N GLY A 157 16.30 9.51 -18.72
CA GLY A 157 14.95 9.81 -18.27
C GLY A 157 14.61 11.29 -18.42
N SER A 158 13.38 11.63 -18.08
CA SER A 158 12.86 12.99 -18.00
C SER A 158 12.62 13.37 -16.53
N TRP A 159 12.66 14.66 -16.20
CA TRP A 159 12.25 15.14 -14.86
C TRP A 159 10.82 14.70 -14.47
N LYS A 160 9.95 14.43 -15.46
CA LYS A 160 8.59 13.93 -15.24
C LYS A 160 8.56 12.50 -14.69
N ASP A 161 9.64 11.75 -14.85
CA ASP A 161 9.76 10.40 -14.31
C ASP A 161 9.76 10.40 -12.78
N TYR A 162 10.27 11.48 -12.14
CA TYR A 162 10.18 11.68 -10.69
C TYR A 162 8.74 11.84 -10.18
N LEU A 163 7.83 12.24 -11.06
CA LEU A 163 6.39 12.35 -10.77
C LEU A 163 5.60 11.12 -11.21
N GLY A 164 6.28 10.05 -11.67
CA GLY A 164 5.64 8.83 -12.19
C GLY A 164 5.10 8.94 -13.62
N PHE A 165 5.38 10.05 -14.32
CA PHE A 165 4.94 10.26 -15.69
C PHE A 165 6.07 9.96 -16.68
N GLY A 166 6.05 8.80 -17.32
CA GLY A 166 7.05 8.36 -18.32
C GLY A 166 7.02 9.13 -19.64
N ALA A 167 6.62 10.40 -19.64
CA ALA A 167 6.53 11.23 -20.83
C ALA A 167 7.89 11.86 -21.21
N GLY A 168 8.07 12.20 -22.46
CA GLY A 168 9.25 12.88 -22.99
C GLY A 168 10.17 11.95 -23.77
N VAL A 169 11.26 11.50 -23.18
CA VAL A 169 12.28 10.66 -23.88
C VAL A 169 11.70 9.33 -24.41
N ARG A 170 10.70 8.78 -23.74
CA ARG A 170 10.04 7.51 -24.08
C ARG A 170 8.71 7.66 -24.80
N SER A 171 8.25 8.88 -25.05
CA SER A 171 6.99 9.11 -25.79
C SER A 171 7.19 8.88 -27.29
N LEU A 172 6.15 8.39 -27.94
CA LEU A 172 6.08 8.35 -29.39
C LEU A 172 6.09 9.77 -29.95
N PRO A 173 6.75 10.02 -31.10
CA PRO A 173 6.67 11.30 -31.79
C PRO A 173 5.21 11.65 -32.10
N SER A 174 4.86 12.94 -32.03
CA SER A 174 3.50 13.40 -32.34
C SER A 174 3.04 13.07 -33.77
N SER A 175 3.98 12.82 -34.66
CA SER A 175 3.73 12.40 -36.05
C SER A 175 3.61 10.88 -36.21
N PHE A 176 3.65 10.11 -35.13
CA PHE A 176 3.55 8.66 -35.19
C PHE A 176 2.06 8.27 -35.38
N PRO A 177 1.72 7.48 -36.42
CA PRO A 177 0.34 7.12 -36.72
C PRO A 177 -0.22 6.15 -35.66
N SER A 178 -1.52 6.23 -35.39
CA SER A 178 -2.22 5.32 -34.48
C SER A 178 -2.33 3.89 -35.02
N HIS A 179 -2.32 3.72 -36.36
CA HIS A 179 -2.37 2.42 -37.02
C HIS A 179 -1.30 2.34 -38.08
N LEU A 180 -0.27 1.50 -37.86
CA LEU A 180 0.79 1.28 -38.86
C LEU A 180 0.36 0.42 -40.04
N GLY A 181 -0.73 -0.34 -39.89
CA GLY A 181 -1.25 -1.21 -40.96
C GLY A 181 -1.83 -0.48 -42.16
N ASP A 182 -2.12 0.83 -42.01
CA ASP A 182 -2.66 1.67 -43.10
C ASP A 182 -1.57 2.22 -44.03
N TYR A 183 -0.31 1.94 -43.73
CA TYR A 183 0.87 2.46 -44.43
C TYR A 183 1.64 1.34 -45.10
N SER A 184 2.37 1.65 -46.16
CA SER A 184 3.28 0.71 -46.78
C SER A 184 4.42 0.30 -45.85
N THR A 185 5.05 -0.83 -46.11
CA THR A 185 6.18 -1.32 -45.31
C THR A 185 7.32 -0.30 -45.20
N GLU A 186 7.56 0.44 -46.27
CA GLU A 186 8.61 1.47 -46.32
C GLU A 186 8.28 2.69 -45.46
N GLU A 187 7.02 3.16 -45.51
CA GLU A 187 6.53 4.26 -44.68
C GLU A 187 6.50 3.86 -43.19
N ALA A 188 6.00 2.66 -42.87
CA ALA A 188 6.01 2.12 -41.52
C ALA A 188 7.44 2.04 -40.95
N ALA A 189 8.41 1.60 -41.74
CA ALA A 189 9.82 1.60 -41.36
C ALA A 189 10.37 3.02 -41.13
N ALA A 190 9.93 4.01 -41.94
CA ALA A 190 10.34 5.39 -41.75
C ALA A 190 9.79 5.99 -40.45
N PHE A 191 8.54 5.68 -40.05
CA PHE A 191 7.99 6.07 -38.77
C PHE A 191 8.72 5.40 -37.60
N THR A 192 9.02 4.12 -37.70
CA THR A 192 9.74 3.36 -36.67
C THR A 192 11.14 3.91 -36.41
N ARG A 193 11.85 4.36 -37.45
CA ARG A 193 13.18 5.00 -37.32
C ARG A 193 13.15 6.34 -36.60
N ARG A 194 11.98 6.99 -36.48
CA ARG A 194 11.79 8.26 -35.75
C ARG A 194 11.57 8.04 -34.24
N ILE A 195 11.31 6.81 -33.81
CA ILE A 195 11.19 6.51 -32.38
C ILE A 195 12.55 6.75 -31.72
N ASN A 196 12.52 7.43 -30.59
CA ASN A 196 13.74 7.64 -29.83
C ASN A 196 14.23 6.31 -29.25
N GLN A 197 15.34 5.81 -29.78
CA GLN A 197 15.94 4.54 -29.39
C GLN A 197 17.15 4.72 -28.45
N ARG A 198 17.12 5.72 -27.57
CA ARG A 198 18.18 5.91 -26.58
C ARG A 198 18.08 4.86 -25.48
N TRP A 199 18.71 3.73 -25.68
CA TRP A 199 18.85 2.64 -24.71
C TRP A 199 20.18 2.74 -23.93
N GLY A 200 20.88 3.86 -24.06
CA GLY A 200 22.13 4.10 -23.37
C GLY A 200 21.96 4.14 -21.86
N ILE A 201 22.96 3.66 -21.16
CA ILE A 201 23.04 3.72 -19.70
C ILE A 201 23.90 4.92 -19.33
N SER A 202 23.33 5.86 -18.58
CA SER A 202 24.04 7.01 -18.03
C SER A 202 24.32 6.81 -16.55
N ARG A 203 25.44 7.37 -16.06
CA ARG A 203 25.75 7.37 -14.64
C ARG A 203 25.19 8.63 -14.00
N PHE A 204 24.51 8.46 -12.87
CA PHE A 204 24.10 9.58 -12.06
C PHE A 204 24.19 9.25 -10.57
N THR A 205 24.15 10.26 -9.72
CA THR A 205 24.20 10.08 -8.28
C THR A 205 22.77 9.85 -7.77
N ALA A 206 22.56 8.72 -7.09
CA ALA A 206 21.27 8.41 -6.51
C ALA A 206 20.91 9.43 -5.42
N ILE A 207 19.74 10.03 -5.53
CA ILE A 207 19.17 10.91 -4.51
C ILE A 207 18.47 10.08 -3.43
N PRO A 208 18.24 10.61 -2.22
CA PRO A 208 17.41 9.94 -1.20
C PRO A 208 16.01 9.64 -1.72
N ASP A 209 15.42 8.55 -1.23
CA ASP A 209 14.02 8.24 -1.49
C ASP A 209 13.13 9.33 -0.91
N GLN A 210 12.12 9.73 -1.65
CA GLN A 210 11.20 10.78 -1.25
C GLN A 210 9.75 10.28 -1.34
N LYS A 211 9.00 10.48 -0.28
CA LYS A 211 7.57 10.15 -0.23
C LYS A 211 6.77 11.36 0.23
N ILE A 212 5.80 11.75 -0.57
CA ILE A 212 4.86 12.82 -0.24
C ILE A 212 3.49 12.18 -0.09
N SER A 213 2.83 12.41 1.04
CA SER A 213 1.46 11.97 1.23
C SER A 213 0.56 13.16 1.56
N LEU A 214 -0.59 13.19 0.91
CA LEU A 214 -1.64 14.18 1.09
C LEU A 214 -2.89 13.42 1.57
N THR A 215 -3.38 13.75 2.75
CA THR A 215 -4.59 13.13 3.30
C THR A 215 -5.59 14.20 3.66
N SER A 216 -6.79 14.11 3.11
CA SER A 216 -7.90 15.02 3.42
C SER A 216 -9.07 14.23 3.97
N HIS A 217 -9.56 14.62 5.15
CA HIS A 217 -10.77 14.10 5.76
C HIS A 217 -11.80 15.24 5.83
N ARG A 218 -13.00 14.97 5.36
CA ARG A 218 -14.10 15.93 5.38
C ARG A 218 -15.31 15.30 6.08
N SER A 219 -15.84 15.98 7.10
CA SER A 219 -17.12 15.68 7.70
C SER A 219 -18.24 16.35 6.88
N PHE A 220 -19.29 15.62 6.59
CA PHE A 220 -20.52 16.12 5.95
C PHE A 220 -21.64 16.26 6.98
#